data_e794cc6b10813d112a6760b307aceff3
#
_entry.id   e794cc6b10813d112a6760b307aceff3
#
_cell.length_a   1.000
_cell.length_b   1.000
_cell.length_c   1.000
_cell.angle_alpha   90.00
_cell.angle_beta   90.00
_cell.angle_gamma   90.00
#
_symmetry.space_group_name_H-M   'P 1'
#
loop_
_entity.id
_entity.type
_entity.pdbx_description
1 polymer ?
#
loop_
_entity_poly.entity_id
_entity_poly.type
_entity_poly.pdbx_seq_one_letter_code
_entity_poly.pdbx_strand_id
1 'polypeptide(L)'
;MLRLENCEIENGGFTLRADLKILAGAKLAVIGPSGAGKSTLIEAIAGFIPLGQGRMLWREEDLTGLTPGQRPVAMLFQDGNLFPHLTVAQNAGLGLRANLRLSQPEQDQVQQALSRVGLGDLATRKPAELSGGQQSRVALARVLLQRRDLLLLDEPFAALGPALKDEMLDLVEEIAAETGATVLMVSHDPQDARRIADQVVLVAEGKAHPPVTTAELLDNPPPVLKAYLG
;
A
#
# COMPACT_ATOMS: atom_id res chain seq x y z
N MET A 1 -5.10 -10.84 -11.80
CA MET A 1 -6.33 -10.42 -11.14
C MET A 1 -6.30 -10.89 -9.71
N LEU A 2 -6.59 -10.03 -8.73
CA LEU A 2 -6.82 -10.38 -7.33
C LEU A 2 -8.31 -10.69 -7.15
N ARG A 3 -8.64 -11.82 -6.52
CA ARG A 3 -10.02 -12.19 -6.18
C ARG A 3 -10.12 -12.49 -4.70
N LEU A 4 -11.10 -11.89 -4.06
CA LEU A 4 -11.56 -12.22 -2.72
C LEU A 4 -12.94 -12.88 -2.91
N GLU A 5 -13.06 -14.15 -2.56
CA GLU A 5 -14.28 -14.93 -2.79
C GLU A 5 -14.90 -15.29 -1.43
N ASN A 6 -16.03 -14.63 -1.11
CA ASN A 6 -16.76 -14.78 0.15
C ASN A 6 -15.85 -14.72 1.39
N CYS A 7 -14.89 -13.78 1.38
CA CYS A 7 -13.94 -13.64 2.49
C CYS A 7 -14.61 -13.03 3.72
N GLU A 8 -14.40 -13.65 4.88
CA GLU A 8 -14.64 -13.05 6.20
C GLU A 8 -13.30 -12.87 6.91
N ILE A 9 -13.05 -11.65 7.36
CA ILE A 9 -11.80 -11.22 8.00
C ILE A 9 -12.15 -10.75 9.41
N GLU A 10 -11.64 -11.45 10.41
CA GLU A 10 -11.88 -11.13 11.81
C GLU A 10 -10.68 -10.43 12.43
N ASN A 11 -10.91 -9.28 13.07
CA ASN A 11 -9.88 -8.52 13.75
C ASN A 11 -10.45 -7.85 15.02
N GLY A 12 -10.03 -8.31 16.21
CA GLY A 12 -10.39 -7.67 17.46
C GLY A 12 -11.91 -7.57 17.75
N GLY A 13 -12.69 -8.56 17.32
CA GLY A 13 -14.15 -8.56 17.48
C GLY A 13 -14.91 -7.83 16.37
N PHE A 14 -14.20 -7.27 15.39
CA PHE A 14 -14.77 -6.70 14.18
C PHE A 14 -14.69 -7.72 13.03
N THR A 15 -15.75 -7.84 12.24
CA THR A 15 -15.78 -8.71 11.06
C THR A 15 -15.96 -7.86 9.80
N LEU A 16 -15.03 -8.01 8.86
CA LEU A 16 -15.11 -7.42 7.52
C LEU A 16 -15.42 -8.52 6.50
N ARG A 17 -16.43 -8.29 5.65
CA ARG A 17 -16.76 -9.16 4.53
C ARG A 17 -16.29 -8.56 3.22
N ALA A 18 -15.70 -9.39 2.37
CA ALA A 18 -15.22 -8.99 1.05
C ALA A 18 -15.50 -10.07 0.01
N ASP A 19 -16.21 -9.67 -1.06
CA ASP A 19 -16.42 -10.47 -2.26
C ASP A 19 -16.22 -9.55 -3.46
N LEU A 20 -15.00 -9.52 -4.01
CA LEU A 20 -14.62 -8.54 -5.02
C LEU A 20 -13.48 -9.04 -5.91
N LYS A 21 -13.34 -8.38 -7.06
CA LYS A 21 -12.31 -8.68 -8.06
C LYS A 21 -11.59 -7.40 -8.46
N ILE A 22 -10.27 -7.46 -8.51
CA ILE A 22 -9.39 -6.36 -8.90
C ILE A 22 -8.53 -6.83 -10.08
N LEU A 23 -8.56 -6.11 -11.18
CA LEU A 23 -7.75 -6.43 -12.36
C LEU A 23 -6.27 -6.26 -12.07
N ALA A 24 -5.43 -7.09 -12.68
CA ALA A 24 -3.98 -6.90 -12.61
C ALA A 24 -3.58 -5.59 -13.32
N GLY A 25 -2.66 -4.83 -12.72
CA GLY A 25 -2.23 -3.53 -13.21
C GLY A 25 -3.18 -2.38 -12.90
N ALA A 26 -4.34 -2.63 -12.26
CA ALA A 26 -5.25 -1.56 -11.86
C ALA A 26 -4.71 -0.76 -10.67
N LYS A 27 -5.04 0.53 -10.62
CA LYS A 27 -4.76 1.42 -9.49
C LYS A 27 -6.08 1.72 -8.77
N LEU A 28 -6.17 1.33 -7.50
CA LEU A 28 -7.38 1.47 -6.70
C LEU A 28 -7.10 2.25 -5.42
N ALA A 29 -8.05 3.11 -5.06
CA ALA A 29 -8.15 3.66 -3.73
C ALA A 29 -9.11 2.83 -2.87
N VAL A 30 -8.80 2.70 -1.59
CA VAL A 30 -9.67 2.11 -0.56
C VAL A 30 -10.12 3.24 0.35
N ILE A 31 -11.40 3.60 0.30
CA ILE A 31 -11.95 4.71 1.07
C ILE A 31 -13.12 4.27 1.95
N GLY A 32 -13.42 5.08 2.95
CA GLY A 32 -14.51 4.84 3.88
C GLY A 32 -14.25 5.47 5.26
N PRO A 33 -15.23 5.47 6.15
CA PRO A 33 -15.11 6.06 7.49
C PRO A 33 -13.92 5.52 8.29
N SER A 34 -13.46 6.28 9.28
CA SER A 34 -12.46 5.79 10.24
C SER A 34 -13.02 4.58 10.98
N GLY A 35 -12.17 3.56 11.19
CA GLY A 35 -12.60 2.31 11.84
C GLY A 35 -13.44 1.36 10.97
N ALA A 36 -13.73 1.68 9.70
CA ALA A 36 -14.54 0.83 8.81
C ALA A 36 -13.86 -0.48 8.39
N GLY A 37 -12.54 -0.65 8.65
CA GLY A 37 -11.81 -1.87 8.32
C GLY A 37 -10.93 -1.77 7.06
N LYS A 38 -10.57 -0.56 6.61
CA LYS A 38 -9.70 -0.35 5.44
C LYS A 38 -8.32 -1.00 5.62
N SER A 39 -7.65 -0.72 6.74
CA SER A 39 -6.35 -1.34 7.06
C SER A 39 -6.51 -2.85 7.26
N THR A 40 -7.61 -3.32 7.89
CA THR A 40 -7.92 -4.74 8.03
C THR A 40 -8.00 -5.45 6.66
N LEU A 41 -8.62 -4.83 5.67
CA LEU A 41 -8.66 -5.37 4.29
C LEU A 41 -7.26 -5.52 3.71
N ILE A 42 -6.46 -4.45 3.77
CA ILE A 42 -5.11 -4.42 3.24
C ILE A 42 -4.19 -5.41 3.96
N GLU A 43 -4.26 -5.47 5.29
CA GLU A 43 -3.49 -6.41 6.11
C GLU A 43 -3.86 -7.87 5.83
N ALA A 44 -5.14 -8.16 5.58
CA ALA A 44 -5.58 -9.49 5.17
C ALA A 44 -5.05 -9.84 3.78
N ILE A 45 -5.06 -8.90 2.81
CA ILE A 45 -4.45 -9.10 1.49
C ILE A 45 -2.94 -9.33 1.62
N ALA A 46 -2.27 -8.62 2.51
CA ALA A 46 -0.84 -8.81 2.79
C ALA A 46 -0.53 -10.12 3.53
N GLY A 47 -1.52 -10.74 4.19
CA GLY A 47 -1.36 -11.99 4.93
C GLY A 47 -1.00 -11.82 6.41
N PHE A 48 -1.13 -10.61 6.97
CA PHE A 48 -0.94 -10.35 8.40
C PHE A 48 -2.17 -10.77 9.21
N ILE A 49 -3.37 -10.71 8.62
CA ILE A 49 -4.62 -11.18 9.22
C ILE A 49 -5.10 -12.40 8.42
N PRO A 50 -5.33 -13.55 9.05
CA PRO A 50 -5.88 -14.72 8.37
C PRO A 50 -7.35 -14.51 8.01
N LEU A 51 -7.82 -15.22 6.98
CA LEU A 51 -9.25 -15.30 6.68
C LEU A 51 -9.93 -16.26 7.66
N GLY A 52 -11.10 -15.87 8.19
CA GLY A 52 -11.99 -16.74 8.93
C GLY A 52 -12.76 -17.66 8.00
N GLN A 53 -13.18 -17.15 6.82
CA GLN A 53 -13.84 -17.89 5.75
C GLN A 53 -13.44 -17.35 4.39
N GLY A 54 -13.80 -18.10 3.34
CA GLY A 54 -13.55 -17.74 1.94
C GLY A 54 -12.15 -18.05 1.49
N ARG A 55 -11.79 -17.52 0.34
CA ARG A 55 -10.44 -17.69 -0.23
C ARG A 55 -10.00 -16.46 -1.00
N MET A 56 -8.68 -16.29 -1.08
CA MET A 56 -8.03 -15.19 -1.79
C MET A 56 -7.11 -15.76 -2.87
N LEU A 57 -7.25 -15.27 -4.10
CA LEU A 57 -6.44 -15.73 -5.22
C LEU A 57 -5.76 -14.55 -5.92
N TRP A 58 -4.51 -14.76 -6.33
CA TRP A 58 -3.78 -13.87 -7.24
C TRP A 58 -3.37 -14.64 -8.50
N ARG A 59 -3.84 -14.21 -9.69
CA ARG A 59 -3.54 -14.88 -10.97
C ARG A 59 -3.75 -16.41 -10.90
N GLU A 60 -4.86 -16.85 -10.31
CA GLU A 60 -5.23 -18.26 -10.06
C GLU A 60 -4.45 -18.99 -8.95
N GLU A 61 -3.40 -18.38 -8.39
CA GLU A 61 -2.69 -18.94 -7.23
C GLU A 61 -3.44 -18.62 -5.93
N ASP A 62 -3.63 -19.63 -5.09
CA ASP A 62 -4.32 -19.46 -3.80
C ASP A 62 -3.36 -18.86 -2.77
N LEU A 63 -3.69 -17.66 -2.29
CA LEU A 63 -2.94 -16.93 -1.26
C LEU A 63 -3.45 -17.18 0.16
N THR A 64 -4.58 -17.89 0.33
CA THR A 64 -5.34 -17.95 1.59
C THR A 64 -4.47 -18.38 2.78
N GLY A 65 -3.69 -19.46 2.61
CA GLY A 65 -2.81 -19.99 3.66
C GLY A 65 -1.37 -19.48 3.65
N LEU A 66 -1.03 -18.57 2.73
CA LEU A 66 0.34 -18.07 2.59
C LEU A 66 0.66 -16.99 3.63
N THR A 67 1.85 -17.07 4.21
CA THR A 67 2.39 -16.02 5.09
C THR A 67 2.75 -14.76 4.29
N PRO A 68 2.88 -13.57 4.92
CA PRO A 68 3.19 -12.32 4.22
C PRO A 68 4.42 -12.40 3.31
N GLY A 69 5.50 -13.07 3.77
CA GLY A 69 6.74 -13.21 2.99
C GLY A 69 6.60 -14.09 1.73
N GLN A 70 5.58 -14.93 1.67
CA GLN A 70 5.32 -15.82 0.53
C GLN A 70 4.38 -15.19 -0.52
N ARG A 71 3.66 -14.12 -0.16
CA ARG A 71 2.74 -13.44 -1.07
C ARG A 71 3.48 -12.50 -2.03
N PRO A 72 2.96 -12.30 -3.25
CA PRO A 72 3.54 -11.36 -4.22
C PRO A 72 3.22 -9.90 -3.87
N VAL A 73 3.35 -9.53 -2.61
CA VAL A 73 2.93 -8.25 -2.03
C VAL A 73 4.14 -7.46 -1.52
N ALA A 74 4.17 -6.16 -1.81
CA ALA A 74 4.95 -5.17 -1.09
C ALA A 74 3.98 -4.25 -0.34
N MET A 75 4.23 -3.99 0.95
CA MET A 75 3.35 -3.16 1.78
C MET A 75 4.12 -1.99 2.38
N LEU A 76 3.52 -0.80 2.26
CA LEU A 76 3.92 0.41 2.96
C LEU A 76 2.91 0.69 4.07
N PHE A 77 3.34 0.60 5.31
CA PHE A 77 2.55 0.88 6.48
C PHE A 77 2.51 2.39 6.79
N GLN A 78 1.50 2.82 7.49
CA GLN A 78 1.27 4.22 7.86
C GLN A 78 2.46 4.85 8.60
N ASP A 79 3.12 4.11 9.50
CA ASP A 79 4.29 4.54 10.27
C ASP A 79 5.62 4.22 9.60
N GLY A 80 5.60 3.73 8.36
CA GLY A 80 6.78 3.40 7.55
C GLY A 80 7.60 2.21 8.04
N ASN A 81 7.43 1.75 9.27
CA ASN A 81 8.11 0.58 9.87
C ASN A 81 9.64 0.53 9.59
N LEU A 82 10.34 1.63 9.82
CA LEU A 82 11.79 1.67 9.67
C LEU A 82 12.47 1.05 10.90
N PHE A 83 13.55 0.32 10.63
CA PHE A 83 14.41 -0.23 11.69
C PHE A 83 15.34 0.89 12.23
N PRO A 84 15.18 1.31 13.49
CA PRO A 84 15.87 2.51 14.01
C PRO A 84 17.41 2.33 14.14
N HIS A 85 17.88 1.10 14.22
CA HIS A 85 19.31 0.78 14.31
C HIS A 85 20.01 0.70 12.95
N LEU A 86 19.26 0.61 11.85
CA LEU A 86 19.77 0.56 10.48
C LEU A 86 19.86 1.96 9.86
N THR A 87 20.81 2.14 8.94
CA THR A 87 20.89 3.37 8.14
C THR A 87 19.74 3.45 7.12
N VAL A 88 19.59 4.59 6.48
CA VAL A 88 18.66 4.82 5.37
C VAL A 88 18.91 3.81 4.24
N ALA A 89 20.16 3.64 3.80
CA ALA A 89 20.52 2.68 2.76
C ALA A 89 20.22 1.23 3.20
N GLN A 90 20.50 0.88 4.45
CA GLN A 90 20.19 -0.45 4.96
C GLN A 90 18.67 -0.69 5.05
N ASN A 91 17.90 0.29 5.52
CA ASN A 91 16.45 0.19 5.54
C ASN A 91 15.86 -0.02 4.14
N ALA A 92 16.32 0.74 3.14
CA ALA A 92 15.91 0.55 1.75
C ALA A 92 16.39 -0.82 1.22
N GLY A 93 17.62 -1.22 1.52
CA GLY A 93 18.25 -2.47 1.08
C GLY A 93 17.52 -3.74 1.57
N LEU A 94 16.76 -3.67 2.68
CA LEU A 94 15.88 -4.76 3.11
C LEU A 94 14.84 -5.13 2.04
N GLY A 95 14.51 -4.22 1.14
CA GLY A 95 13.64 -4.50 -0.01
C GLY A 95 14.24 -5.52 -0.98
N LEU A 96 15.56 -5.63 -1.06
CA LEU A 96 16.28 -6.60 -1.88
C LEU A 96 16.64 -7.87 -1.11
N ARG A 97 17.23 -7.71 0.08
CA ARG A 97 17.71 -8.83 0.89
C ARG A 97 17.55 -8.57 2.38
N ALA A 98 16.84 -9.47 3.07
CA ALA A 98 16.63 -9.38 4.51
C ALA A 98 17.95 -9.48 5.34
N ASN A 99 18.99 -10.14 4.81
CA ASN A 99 20.28 -10.28 5.48
C ASN A 99 21.27 -9.14 5.20
N LEU A 100 20.86 -8.16 4.38
CA LEU A 100 21.66 -6.99 3.97
C LEU A 100 23.02 -7.30 3.31
N ARG A 101 23.24 -8.52 2.85
CA ARG A 101 24.45 -8.90 2.11
C ARG A 101 24.25 -8.54 0.63
N LEU A 102 24.36 -7.25 0.33
CA LEU A 102 24.14 -6.69 -0.99
C LEU A 102 25.41 -6.75 -1.82
N SER A 103 25.31 -7.25 -3.07
CA SER A 103 26.33 -7.10 -4.10
C SER A 103 26.47 -5.64 -4.54
N GLN A 104 27.55 -5.28 -5.23
CA GLN A 104 27.73 -3.92 -5.74
C GLN A 104 26.54 -3.45 -6.62
N PRO A 105 26.04 -4.24 -7.59
CA PRO A 105 24.86 -3.85 -8.37
C PRO A 105 23.62 -3.61 -7.51
N GLU A 106 23.40 -4.38 -6.44
CA GLU A 106 22.28 -4.18 -5.52
C GLU A 106 22.46 -2.90 -4.68
N GLN A 107 23.68 -2.56 -4.27
CA GLN A 107 23.97 -1.29 -3.60
C GLN A 107 23.68 -0.09 -4.54
N ASP A 108 24.04 -0.21 -5.82
CA ASP A 108 23.75 0.79 -6.83
C ASP A 108 22.23 0.96 -7.02
N GLN A 109 21.45 -0.14 -7.00
CA GLN A 109 19.99 -0.09 -7.04
C GLN A 109 19.40 0.62 -5.82
N VAL A 110 19.93 0.35 -4.61
CA VAL A 110 19.53 1.07 -3.39
C VAL A 110 19.79 2.56 -3.53
N GLN A 111 20.99 2.95 -4.00
CA GLN A 111 21.34 4.36 -4.20
C GLN A 111 20.42 5.03 -5.22
N GLN A 112 20.11 4.36 -6.34
CA GLN A 112 19.15 4.85 -7.33
C GLN A 112 17.75 5.04 -6.75
N ALA A 113 17.24 4.05 -5.99
CA ALA A 113 15.94 4.15 -5.34
C ALA A 113 15.88 5.31 -4.35
N LEU A 114 16.93 5.52 -3.56
CA LEU A 114 17.03 6.65 -2.63
C LEU A 114 17.09 7.99 -3.38
N SER A 115 17.79 8.06 -4.50
CA SER A 115 17.85 9.27 -5.33
C SER A 115 16.47 9.60 -5.91
N ARG A 116 15.69 8.60 -6.37
CA ARG A 116 14.30 8.80 -6.87
C ARG A 116 13.37 9.40 -5.83
N VAL A 117 13.55 9.07 -4.55
CA VAL A 117 12.77 9.65 -3.46
C VAL A 117 13.44 10.91 -2.85
N GLY A 118 14.47 11.47 -3.50
CA GLY A 118 15.16 12.68 -3.05
C GLY A 118 15.97 12.52 -1.76
N LEU A 119 16.51 11.32 -1.50
CA LEU A 119 17.27 11.00 -0.28
C LEU A 119 18.67 10.44 -0.56
N GLY A 120 19.20 10.62 -1.78
CA GLY A 120 20.49 10.06 -2.18
C GLY A 120 21.65 10.45 -1.25
N ASP A 121 21.66 11.70 -0.78
CA ASP A 121 22.71 12.25 0.10
C ASP A 121 22.54 11.86 1.59
N LEU A 122 21.43 11.20 1.93
CA LEU A 122 21.10 10.82 3.31
C LEU A 122 21.31 9.32 3.60
N ALA A 123 21.92 8.58 2.66
CA ALA A 123 22.04 7.12 2.68
C ALA A 123 22.66 6.56 3.98
N THR A 124 23.59 7.31 4.61
CA THR A 124 24.30 6.89 5.84
C THR A 124 23.60 7.29 7.14
N ARG A 125 22.60 8.17 7.09
CA ARG A 125 21.85 8.60 8.27
C ARG A 125 20.99 7.47 8.85
N LYS A 126 20.58 7.64 10.11
CA LYS A 126 19.60 6.76 10.77
C LYS A 126 18.22 7.40 10.79
N PRO A 127 17.13 6.63 10.95
CA PRO A 127 15.77 7.16 11.00
C PRO A 127 15.57 8.29 12.01
N ALA A 128 16.20 8.25 13.17
CA ALA A 128 16.12 9.29 14.19
C ALA A 128 16.66 10.66 13.73
N GLU A 129 17.46 10.69 12.68
CA GLU A 129 18.05 11.92 12.11
C GLU A 129 17.22 12.48 10.94
N LEU A 130 16.04 11.87 10.67
CA LEU A 130 15.17 12.21 9.57
C LEU A 130 13.85 12.81 10.06
N SER A 131 13.27 13.72 9.25
CA SER A 131 11.88 14.14 9.43
C SER A 131 10.92 12.99 9.11
N GLY A 132 9.67 13.04 9.61
CA GLY A 132 8.66 12.03 9.32
C GLY A 132 8.45 11.82 7.81
N GLY A 133 8.42 12.90 7.02
CA GLY A 133 8.32 12.81 5.56
C GLY A 133 9.53 12.14 4.90
N GLN A 134 10.74 12.35 5.43
CA GLN A 134 11.93 11.63 4.96
C GLN A 134 11.85 10.14 5.31
N GLN A 135 11.35 9.80 6.49
CA GLN A 135 11.15 8.40 6.89
C GLN A 135 10.13 7.69 5.96
N SER A 136 9.00 8.31 5.65
CA SER A 136 8.02 7.77 4.69
C SER A 136 8.64 7.52 3.32
N ARG A 137 9.51 8.42 2.84
CA ARG A 137 10.23 8.26 1.57
C ARG A 137 11.25 7.11 1.60
N VAL A 138 11.95 6.88 2.72
CA VAL A 138 12.82 5.70 2.88
C VAL A 138 12.00 4.41 2.81
N ALA A 139 10.84 4.37 3.49
CA ALA A 139 9.94 3.23 3.47
C ALA A 139 9.40 2.97 2.05
N LEU A 140 9.07 4.02 1.30
CA LEU A 140 8.70 3.91 -0.11
C LEU A 140 9.86 3.32 -0.94
N ALA A 141 11.09 3.84 -0.81
CA ALA A 141 12.25 3.31 -1.53
C ALA A 141 12.46 1.80 -1.26
N ARG A 142 12.25 1.34 -0.01
CA ARG A 142 12.29 -0.08 0.35
C ARG A 142 11.24 -0.90 -0.40
N VAL A 143 10.01 -0.39 -0.48
CA VAL A 143 8.89 -1.05 -1.17
C VAL A 143 9.15 -1.14 -2.67
N LEU A 144 9.71 -0.08 -3.28
CA LEU A 144 10.06 -0.04 -4.69
C LEU A 144 11.08 -1.12 -5.08
N LEU A 145 12.06 -1.35 -4.22
CA LEU A 145 13.11 -2.34 -4.46
C LEU A 145 12.59 -3.78 -4.42
N GLN A 146 11.44 -4.04 -3.78
CA GLN A 146 10.84 -5.38 -3.72
C GLN A 146 10.27 -5.86 -5.04
N ARG A 147 9.89 -4.94 -5.96
CA ARG A 147 9.34 -5.24 -7.30
C ARG A 147 8.24 -6.30 -7.26
N ARG A 148 7.26 -6.14 -6.39
CA ARG A 148 6.14 -7.08 -6.24
C ARG A 148 4.97 -6.72 -7.14
N ASP A 149 4.18 -7.72 -7.52
CA ASP A 149 2.99 -7.57 -8.36
C ASP A 149 1.86 -6.78 -7.69
N LEU A 150 1.75 -6.85 -6.36
CA LEU A 150 0.76 -6.14 -5.55
C LEU A 150 1.47 -5.13 -4.66
N LEU A 151 1.11 -3.86 -4.80
CA LEU A 151 1.59 -2.75 -3.99
C LEU A 151 0.46 -2.26 -3.09
N LEU A 152 0.59 -2.49 -1.79
CA LEU A 152 -0.38 -2.11 -0.78
C LEU A 152 0.16 -0.92 0.02
N LEU A 153 -0.59 0.19 0.04
CA LEU A 153 -0.19 1.43 0.68
C LEU A 153 -1.27 1.82 1.71
N ASP A 154 -0.90 1.82 2.99
CA ASP A 154 -1.83 2.19 4.07
C ASP A 154 -1.53 3.60 4.57
N GLU A 155 -2.33 4.58 4.12
CA GLU A 155 -2.19 6.01 4.40
C GLU A 155 -0.73 6.53 4.28
N PRO A 156 -0.03 6.21 3.18
CA PRO A 156 1.44 6.27 3.11
C PRO A 156 2.00 7.68 3.24
N PHE A 157 1.19 8.68 2.95
CA PHE A 157 1.61 10.08 2.83
C PHE A 157 0.81 11.05 3.71
N ALA A 158 0.08 10.52 4.71
CA ALA A 158 -0.74 11.34 5.62
C ALA A 158 0.06 12.39 6.40
N ALA A 159 1.35 12.14 6.67
CA ALA A 159 2.23 13.04 7.39
C ALA A 159 2.98 14.04 6.48
N LEU A 160 2.71 14.05 5.16
CA LEU A 160 3.39 14.92 4.20
C LEU A 160 2.58 16.20 3.94
N GLY A 161 3.30 17.30 3.69
CA GLY A 161 2.67 18.50 3.13
C GLY A 161 2.20 18.27 1.67
N PRO A 162 1.24 19.10 1.19
CA PRO A 162 0.57 18.85 -0.10
C PRO A 162 1.52 18.65 -1.29
N ALA A 163 2.47 19.55 -1.48
CA ALA A 163 3.41 19.46 -2.62
C ALA A 163 4.23 18.17 -2.61
N LEU A 164 4.74 17.76 -1.44
CA LEU A 164 5.52 16.54 -1.33
C LEU A 164 4.65 15.29 -1.46
N LYS A 165 3.40 15.34 -0.97
CA LYS A 165 2.43 14.27 -1.17
C LYS A 165 2.17 14.05 -2.66
N ASP A 166 1.99 15.13 -3.41
CA ASP A 166 1.79 15.08 -4.85
C ASP A 166 2.97 14.43 -5.58
N GLU A 167 4.20 14.84 -5.25
CA GLU A 167 5.43 14.22 -5.81
C GLU A 167 5.50 12.71 -5.52
N MET A 168 5.09 12.29 -4.32
CA MET A 168 5.13 10.86 -3.95
C MET A 168 4.02 10.05 -4.62
N LEU A 169 2.85 10.64 -4.85
CA LEU A 169 1.79 10.00 -5.63
C LEU A 169 2.21 9.81 -7.08
N ASP A 170 2.83 10.82 -7.71
CA ASP A 170 3.39 10.72 -9.06
C ASP A 170 4.44 9.61 -9.15
N LEU A 171 5.34 9.52 -8.17
CA LEU A 171 6.34 8.47 -8.13
C LEU A 171 5.71 7.06 -8.00
N VAL A 172 4.67 6.90 -7.19
CA VAL A 172 3.93 5.62 -7.11
C VAL A 172 3.29 5.29 -8.46
N GLU A 173 2.71 6.27 -9.14
CA GLU A 173 2.11 6.08 -10.46
C GLU A 173 3.14 5.68 -11.52
N GLU A 174 4.29 6.36 -11.58
CA GLU A 174 5.40 6.00 -12.46
C GLU A 174 5.83 4.56 -12.26
N ILE A 175 6.01 4.14 -11.01
CA ILE A 175 6.46 2.79 -10.67
C ILE A 175 5.40 1.75 -11.03
N ALA A 176 4.13 2.03 -10.75
CA ALA A 176 3.04 1.14 -11.16
C ALA A 176 3.02 0.95 -12.69
N ALA A 177 3.25 2.03 -13.46
CA ALA A 177 3.36 1.97 -14.90
C ALA A 177 4.60 1.19 -15.38
N GLU A 178 5.77 1.41 -14.77
CA GLU A 178 7.02 0.73 -15.11
C GLU A 178 6.96 -0.78 -14.83
N THR A 179 6.31 -1.18 -13.74
CA THR A 179 6.32 -2.58 -13.26
C THR A 179 5.07 -3.36 -13.63
N GLY A 180 4.00 -2.69 -14.02
CA GLY A 180 2.67 -3.30 -14.20
C GLY A 180 2.05 -3.74 -12.88
N ALA A 181 2.52 -3.22 -11.74
CA ALA A 181 2.01 -3.56 -10.43
C ALA A 181 0.55 -3.09 -10.24
N THR A 182 -0.20 -3.89 -9.52
CA THR A 182 -1.54 -3.53 -9.05
C THR A 182 -1.40 -2.75 -7.75
N VAL A 183 -1.97 -1.55 -7.68
CA VAL A 183 -1.87 -0.67 -6.51
C VAL A 183 -3.20 -0.65 -5.77
N LEU A 184 -3.16 -0.88 -4.46
CA LEU A 184 -4.26 -0.60 -3.53
C LEU A 184 -3.76 0.40 -2.49
N MET A 185 -4.33 1.59 -2.48
CA MET A 185 -3.96 2.65 -1.54
C MET A 185 -5.13 3.04 -0.65
N VAL A 186 -4.97 2.89 0.65
CA VAL A 186 -5.89 3.52 1.62
C VAL A 186 -5.56 5.00 1.67
N SER A 187 -6.57 5.83 1.52
CA SER A 187 -6.50 7.26 1.80
C SER A 187 -7.78 7.75 2.46
N HIS A 188 -7.64 8.71 3.34
CA HIS A 188 -8.76 9.46 3.89
C HIS A 188 -9.06 10.73 3.09
N ASP A 189 -8.23 11.09 2.11
CA ASP A 189 -8.38 12.25 1.24
C ASP A 189 -8.93 11.83 -0.13
N PRO A 190 -10.15 12.26 -0.51
CA PRO A 190 -10.73 11.95 -1.82
C PRO A 190 -9.90 12.49 -3.00
N GLN A 191 -9.10 13.53 -2.78
CA GLN A 191 -8.25 14.08 -3.84
C GLN A 191 -7.12 13.11 -4.20
N ASP A 192 -6.56 12.40 -3.21
CA ASP A 192 -5.58 11.35 -3.47
C ASP A 192 -6.18 10.24 -4.36
N ALA A 193 -7.44 9.84 -4.05
CA ALA A 193 -8.13 8.83 -4.87
C ALA A 193 -8.36 9.33 -6.30
N ARG A 194 -8.78 10.59 -6.48
CA ARG A 194 -8.96 11.18 -7.82
C ARG A 194 -7.67 11.26 -8.63
N ARG A 195 -6.52 11.43 -7.94
CA ARG A 195 -5.23 11.57 -8.59
C ARG A 195 -4.67 10.24 -9.06
N ILE A 196 -4.66 9.20 -8.20
CA ILE A 196 -3.92 7.97 -8.47
C ILE A 196 -4.80 6.81 -8.93
N ALA A 197 -6.10 6.81 -8.62
CA ALA A 197 -6.93 5.63 -8.76
C ALA A 197 -7.99 5.77 -9.84
N ASP A 198 -8.04 4.78 -10.73
CA ASP A 198 -9.11 4.66 -11.73
C ASP A 198 -10.41 4.15 -11.10
N GLN A 199 -10.28 3.32 -10.05
CA GLN A 199 -11.38 2.69 -9.34
C GLN A 199 -11.23 2.85 -7.82
N VAL A 200 -12.34 2.72 -7.12
CA VAL A 200 -12.40 2.82 -5.66
C VAL A 200 -13.14 1.63 -5.07
N VAL A 201 -12.59 1.09 -4.00
CA VAL A 201 -13.26 0.14 -3.10
C VAL A 201 -13.77 0.92 -1.90
N LEU A 202 -15.10 1.01 -1.75
CA LEU A 202 -15.71 1.55 -0.55
C LEU A 202 -15.71 0.49 0.55
N VAL A 203 -15.16 0.82 1.72
CA VAL A 203 -15.25 -0.01 2.92
C VAL A 203 -16.14 0.70 3.93
N ALA A 204 -17.29 0.11 4.22
CA ALA A 204 -18.28 0.65 5.15
C ALA A 204 -19.13 -0.46 5.75
N GLU A 205 -19.64 -0.27 6.95
CA GLU A 205 -20.61 -1.15 7.60
C GLU A 205 -20.19 -2.64 7.65
N GLY A 206 -18.89 -2.89 7.86
CA GLY A 206 -18.33 -4.25 7.89
C GLY A 206 -18.25 -4.93 6.52
N LYS A 207 -18.27 -4.16 5.43
CA LYS A 207 -18.21 -4.69 4.07
C LYS A 207 -17.24 -3.91 3.20
N ALA A 208 -16.41 -4.62 2.43
CA ALA A 208 -15.70 -4.07 1.28
C ALA A 208 -16.54 -4.29 0.02
N HIS A 209 -16.98 -3.19 -0.58
CA HIS A 209 -17.84 -3.24 -1.78
C HIS A 209 -17.00 -3.50 -3.04
N PRO A 210 -17.58 -4.09 -4.09
CA PRO A 210 -16.91 -4.24 -5.37
C PRO A 210 -16.39 -2.89 -5.89
N PRO A 211 -15.24 -2.87 -6.61
CA PRO A 211 -14.68 -1.64 -7.17
C PRO A 211 -15.67 -0.97 -8.13
N VAL A 212 -15.79 0.35 -8.02
CA VAL A 212 -16.49 1.22 -8.97
C VAL A 212 -15.53 2.31 -9.47
N THR A 213 -15.87 3.02 -10.54
CA THR A 213 -15.00 4.10 -11.02
C THR A 213 -14.89 5.22 -9.99
N THR A 214 -13.73 5.83 -9.89
CA THR A 214 -13.48 6.93 -8.94
C THR A 214 -14.45 8.08 -9.14
N ALA A 215 -14.73 8.44 -10.39
CA ALA A 215 -15.70 9.49 -10.71
C ALA A 215 -17.11 9.12 -10.23
N GLU A 216 -17.60 7.91 -10.53
CA GLU A 216 -18.95 7.47 -10.12
C GLU A 216 -19.16 7.57 -8.61
N LEU A 217 -18.18 7.07 -7.81
CA LEU A 217 -18.32 7.07 -6.36
C LEU A 217 -18.18 8.47 -5.74
N LEU A 218 -17.24 9.28 -6.23
CA LEU A 218 -16.93 10.58 -5.61
C LEU A 218 -17.82 11.72 -6.11
N ASP A 219 -18.44 11.59 -7.30
CA ASP A 219 -19.38 12.57 -7.82
C ASP A 219 -20.82 12.31 -7.30
N ASN A 220 -21.15 11.04 -7.02
CA ASN A 220 -22.43 10.61 -6.48
C ASN A 220 -22.25 9.72 -5.24
N PRO A 221 -21.65 10.24 -4.15
CA PRO A 221 -21.34 9.43 -2.99
C PRO A 221 -22.60 8.90 -2.30
N PRO A 222 -22.61 7.61 -1.88
CA PRO A 222 -23.69 7.07 -1.08
C PRO A 222 -23.78 7.77 0.29
N PRO A 223 -24.93 7.68 1.00
CA PRO A 223 -25.13 8.40 2.27
C PRO A 223 -24.01 8.22 3.29
N VAL A 224 -23.50 7.00 3.44
CA VAL A 224 -22.41 6.68 4.37
C VAL A 224 -21.10 7.39 4.01
N LEU A 225 -20.83 7.59 2.73
CA LEU A 225 -19.65 8.31 2.25
C LEU A 225 -19.89 9.83 2.26
N LYS A 226 -21.11 10.30 1.97
CA LYS A 226 -21.47 11.73 2.12
C LYS A 226 -21.24 12.24 3.54
N ALA A 227 -21.64 11.47 4.55
CA ALA A 227 -21.43 11.81 5.94
C ALA A 227 -19.94 11.87 6.33
N TYR A 228 -19.09 11.17 5.58
CA TYR A 228 -17.64 11.15 5.78
C TYR A 228 -16.91 12.28 5.02
N LEU A 229 -17.40 12.63 3.84
CA LEU A 229 -16.78 13.66 2.98
C LEU A 229 -17.13 15.10 3.39
N GLY A 230 -18.22 15.30 4.16
CA GLY A 230 -18.72 16.60 4.64
C GLY A 230 -19.73 17.22 3.68
#